data_d541e879f7b8369253fb2dd8dc2d97d2
#
_entry.id   d541e879f7b8369253fb2dd8dc2d97d2
#
_cell.length_a   1.000
_cell.length_b   1.000
_cell.length_c   1.000
_cell.angle_alpha   90.00
_cell.angle_beta   90.00
_cell.angle_gamma   90.00
#
_symmetry.space_group_name_H-M   'P 1'
#
loop_
_entity.id
_entity.type
_entity.pdbx_description
1 polymer ?
#
loop_
_entity_poly.entity_id
_entity_poly.type
_entity_poly.pdbx_seq_one_letter_code
_entity_poly.pdbx_strand_id
1 'polypeptide(L)' 'MRVYEKVRAYIDEMGYKQVTIAEKAGIPKATYNAILNGKRTLYADDLKAICLALNVSPELFIDMADSCEMHE' A
#
# COMPACT_ATOMS: atom_id res chain seq x y z
N MET A 1 -12.18 5.15 5.40
CA MET A 1 -11.25 4.04 5.16
C MET A 1 -9.84 4.56 4.99
N ARG A 2 -8.90 3.98 5.69
CA ARG A 2 -7.51 4.42 5.60
C ARG A 2 -6.86 3.92 4.33
N VAL A 3 -5.82 4.63 3.89
CA VAL A 3 -5.14 4.28 2.64
C VAL A 3 -4.63 2.84 2.65
N TYR A 4 -4.00 2.41 3.76
CA TYR A 4 -3.48 1.05 3.81
C TYR A 4 -4.59 0.00 3.71
N GLU A 5 -5.76 0.32 4.21
CA GLU A 5 -6.92 -0.58 4.09
C GLU A 5 -7.39 -0.69 2.64
N LYS A 6 -7.36 0.43 1.93
CA LYS A 6 -7.72 0.43 0.50
C LYS A 6 -6.74 -0.39 -0.32
N VAL A 7 -5.45 -0.25 -0.02
CA VAL A 7 -4.42 -1.02 -0.71
C VAL A 7 -4.61 -2.51 -0.46
N ARG A 8 -4.84 -2.87 0.79
CA ARG A 8 -5.05 -4.27 1.17
C ARG A 8 -6.26 -4.85 0.48
N ALA A 9 -7.37 -4.10 0.48
CA ALA A 9 -8.59 -4.56 -0.16
C ALA A 9 -8.39 -4.77 -1.66
N TYR A 10 -7.66 -3.87 -2.29
CA TYR A 10 -7.38 -3.98 -3.73
C TYR A 10 -6.57 -5.24 -4.03
N ILE A 11 -5.53 -5.49 -3.23
CA ILE A 11 -4.68 -6.66 -3.43
C ILE A 11 -5.47 -7.94 -3.22
N ASP A 12 -6.31 -7.98 -2.20
CA ASP A 12 -7.15 -9.14 -1.92
C ASP A 12 -8.15 -9.37 -3.04
N GLU A 13 -8.78 -8.30 -3.52
CA GLU A 13 -9.77 -8.38 -4.58
C GLU A 13 -9.16 -8.88 -5.89
N MET A 14 -7.95 -8.43 -6.18
CA MET A 14 -7.27 -8.83 -7.41
C MET A 14 -6.62 -10.20 -7.31
N GLY A 15 -6.57 -10.77 -6.11
CA GLY A 15 -6.00 -12.10 -5.90
C GLY A 15 -4.49 -12.16 -5.95
N TYR A 16 -3.82 -11.03 -5.78
CA TYR A 16 -2.35 -11.02 -5.77
C TYR A 16 -1.81 -11.62 -4.49
N LYS A 17 -0.66 -12.27 -4.61
CA LYS A 17 0.05 -12.76 -3.43
C LYS A 17 0.82 -11.62 -2.82
N GLN A 18 0.64 -11.42 -1.51
CA GLN A 18 1.30 -10.31 -0.82
C GLN A 18 2.82 -10.43 -0.87
N VAL A 19 3.35 -11.63 -0.79
CA VAL A 19 4.79 -11.85 -0.85
C VAL A 19 5.37 -11.37 -2.20
N THR A 20 4.63 -11.60 -3.27
CA THR A 20 5.06 -11.15 -4.60
C THR A 20 5.08 -9.64 -4.68
N ILE A 21 4.06 -8.98 -4.14
CA ILE A 21 3.98 -7.53 -4.16
C ILE A 21 5.10 -6.91 -3.32
N ALA A 22 5.36 -7.49 -2.15
CA ALA A 22 6.44 -7.00 -1.28
C ALA A 22 7.79 -7.09 -1.99
N GLU A 23 8.05 -8.20 -2.68
CA GLU A 23 9.29 -8.38 -3.42
C GLU A 23 9.41 -7.36 -4.55
N LYS A 24 8.36 -7.15 -5.31
CA LYS A 24 8.36 -6.19 -6.40
C LYS A 24 8.53 -4.75 -5.90
N ALA A 25 7.97 -4.46 -4.74
CA ALA A 25 8.08 -3.14 -4.14
C ALA A 25 9.44 -2.92 -3.47
N GLY A 26 10.19 -3.99 -3.26
CA GLY A 26 11.48 -3.89 -2.58
C GLY A 26 11.33 -3.67 -1.08
N ILE A 27 10.21 -4.07 -0.50
CA ILE A 27 9.92 -3.90 0.93
C ILE A 27 10.07 -5.26 1.61
N PRO A 28 10.82 -5.33 2.73
CA PRO A 28 10.91 -6.58 3.48
C PRO A 28 9.51 -7.08 3.86
N LYS A 29 9.31 -8.38 3.78
CA LYS A 29 8.00 -8.97 4.04
C LYS A 29 7.42 -8.57 5.39
N ALA A 30 8.24 -8.57 6.44
CA ALA A 30 7.78 -8.20 7.77
C ALA A 30 7.29 -6.75 7.82
N THR A 31 8.03 -5.85 7.16
CA THR A 31 7.65 -4.43 7.07
C THR A 31 6.38 -4.27 6.28
N TYR A 32 6.29 -4.96 5.15
CA TYR A 32 5.10 -4.91 4.28
C TYR A 32 3.85 -5.36 5.05
N ASN A 33 3.95 -6.48 5.76
CA ASN A 33 2.83 -6.98 6.55
C ASN A 33 2.43 -6.00 7.65
N ALA A 34 3.41 -5.39 8.32
CA ALA A 34 3.12 -4.42 9.36
C ALA A 34 2.37 -3.21 8.80
N ILE A 35 2.77 -2.75 7.62
CA ILE A 35 2.11 -1.62 6.96
C ILE A 35 0.65 -1.97 6.65
N LEU A 36 0.42 -3.12 6.04
CA LEU A 36 -0.93 -3.51 5.63
C LEU A 36 -1.83 -3.91 6.79
N ASN A 37 -1.26 -4.17 7.95
CA ASN A 37 -2.04 -4.46 9.14
C ASN A 37 -2.22 -3.23 10.04
N GLY A 38 -1.75 -2.08 9.58
CA GLY A 38 -1.91 -0.84 10.32
C GLY A 38 -0.98 -0.70 11.51
N LYS A 39 0.02 -1.56 11.63
CA LYS A 39 0.97 -1.51 12.75
C LYS A 39 2.14 -0.58 12.50
N ARG A 40 2.33 -0.19 11.25
CA ARG A 40 3.40 0.71 10.85
C ARG A 40 2.82 1.74 9.90
N THR A 41 3.28 2.98 10.02
CA THR A 41 2.82 4.06 9.16
C THR A 41 3.13 3.77 7.70
N LEU A 42 2.15 4.00 6.84
CA LEU A 42 2.33 3.91 5.39
C LEU A 42 2.81 5.28 4.90
N TYR A 43 4.09 5.37 4.61
CA TYR A 43 4.66 6.60 4.07
C TYR A 43 4.41 6.71 2.57
N ALA A 44 4.50 7.92 2.05
CA ALA A 44 4.27 8.16 0.62
C ALA A 44 5.21 7.31 -0.25
N ASP A 45 6.45 7.16 0.15
CA ASP A 45 7.42 6.36 -0.59
C ASP A 45 7.03 4.90 -0.63
N ASP A 46 6.49 4.39 0.47
CA ASP A 46 6.03 3.00 0.54
C ASP A 46 4.84 2.80 -0.37
N LEU A 47 3.90 3.74 -0.35
CA LEU A 47 2.74 3.68 -1.23
C LEU A 47 3.17 3.71 -2.70
N LYS A 48 4.11 4.58 -3.02
CA LYS A 48 4.63 4.68 -4.38
C LYS A 48 5.24 3.36 -4.83
N ALA A 49 6.04 2.75 -3.98
CA ALA A 49 6.68 1.47 -4.30
C ALA A 49 5.64 0.37 -4.52
N ILE A 50 4.62 0.32 -3.67
CA ILE A 50 3.56 -0.67 -3.79
C ILE A 50 2.77 -0.43 -5.09
N CYS A 51 2.46 0.82 -5.39
CA CYS A 51 1.73 1.14 -6.62
C CYS A 51 2.52 0.77 -7.86
N LEU A 52 3.83 0.97 -7.86
CA LEU A 52 4.67 0.55 -8.97
C LEU A 52 4.65 -0.97 -9.11
N ALA A 53 4.68 -1.68 -7.99
CA ALA A 53 4.61 -3.14 -8.01
C ALA A 53 3.27 -3.63 -8.57
N LEU A 54 2.20 -2.90 -8.28
CA LEU A 54 0.86 -3.24 -8.77
C LEU A 54 0.60 -2.69 -10.17
N ASN A 55 1.49 -1.84 -10.66
CA ASN A 55 1.34 -1.17 -11.95
C ASN A 55 0.09 -0.28 -12.00
N VAL A 56 -0.16 0.44 -10.92
CA VAL A 56 -1.29 1.36 -10.83
C VAL A 56 -0.82 2.72 -10.33
N SER A 57 -1.65 3.73 -10.52
CA SER A 57 -1.36 5.06 -10.01
C SER A 57 -1.72 5.15 -8.53
N PRO A 58 -0.94 5.88 -7.71
CA PRO A 58 -1.31 6.12 -6.32
C PRO A 58 -2.68 6.74 -6.14
N GLU A 59 -3.16 7.46 -7.14
CA GLU A 59 -4.47 8.09 -7.11
C GLU A 59 -5.60 7.09 -6.93
N LEU A 60 -5.36 5.84 -7.28
CA LEU A 60 -6.34 4.78 -7.09
C LEU A 60 -6.72 4.62 -5.61
N PHE A 61 -5.78 4.89 -4.71
CA PHE A 61 -5.97 4.69 -3.27
C PHE A 61 -6.15 5.99 -2.50
N ILE A 62 -5.88 7.12 -3.12
CA ILE A 62 -5.88 8.41 -2.45
C ILE A 62 -6.97 9.28 -3.05
N ASP A 63 -7.82 9.86 -2.21
CA ASP A 63 -8.75 10.88 -2.64
C ASP A 63 -8.55 12.10 -1.73
N MET A 64 -9.35 13.13 -1.93
CA MET A 64 -9.19 14.39 -1.17
C MET A 64 -9.36 14.16 0.32
N ALA A 65 -10.23 13.25 0.71
CA ALA A 65 -10.47 12.99 2.13
C ALA A 65 -9.32 12.25 2.78
N ASP A 66 -8.59 11.45 2.00
CA ASP A 66 -7.51 10.62 2.51
C ASP A 66 -6.14 11.28 2.42
N SER A 67 -6.02 12.41 1.77
CA SER A 67 -4.73 13.05 1.55
C SER A 67 -4.00 13.37 2.86
N CYS A 68 -4.74 13.64 3.92
CA CYS A 68 -4.15 13.91 5.23
C CYS A 68 -3.36 12.74 5.78
N GLU A 69 -3.75 11.53 5.44
CA GLU A 69 -3.08 10.33 5.95
C GLU A 69 -1.71 10.12 5.32
N MET A 70 -1.49 10.72 4.18
CA MET A 70 -0.21 10.64 3.50
C MET A 70 0.73 11.76 3.88
N HIS A 71 0.24 12.68 4.70
CA HIS A 71 1.00 13.85 5.09
C HIS A 71 1.97 13.51 6.20
N GLU A 72 3.22 13.79 5.99
CA GLU A 72 4.28 13.58 6.98
C GLU A 72 4.97 14.89 7.36
#